data_d6b9159a7b202bd70cff21b0872b25a2
#
_entry.id   d6b9159a7b202bd70cff21b0872b25a2
#
_cell.length_a   1.000
_cell.length_b   1.000
_cell.length_c   1.000
_cell.angle_alpha   90.00
_cell.angle_beta   90.00
_cell.angle_gamma   90.00
#
_symmetry.space_group_name_H-M   'P 1'
#
loop_
_entity.id
_entity.type
_entity.pdbx_description
1 polymer ?
#
loop_
_entity_poly.entity_id
_entity_poly.type
_entity_poly.pdbx_seq_one_letter_code
_entity_poly.pdbx_strand_id
1 'polypeptide(L)'
;MRDTIDATVGVVDDTATIIACSDLTKVGTTNEFVSLDLSDVHDIFIRDGYTYKPFGSRAKPEYAVFVEGMDDTAAKYANILAISLFNIKQYYDEKYDRNNFIKNVVLDNVLPGDIVIKARELHFNAEVSHVVLLVRIVSANDVSAYDVIQNLFPDKNKDFVFTISETDIVLVKEIKGAVDSKDLEKLARSIADTLSSEFYTRVNVGIGTIVTGVKELSRSFKEAQMALEVGKVFDTDKAIVSYENLGIARLIYHLPTTLCETFLHEVFKRGSIESLDHETLFTIQKFFENNLNAVSYTHLTLPTT
;
A
#
# COMPACT_ATOMS: atom_id res chain seq x y z
N MET A 1 -30.69 4.59 5.76
CA MET A 1 -31.82 4.41 4.83
C MET A 1 -33.02 3.75 5.50
N ARG A 2 -32.84 2.68 6.30
CA ARG A 2 -33.93 1.96 6.94
C ARG A 2 -34.82 2.84 7.85
N ASP A 3 -34.22 3.84 8.48
CA ASP A 3 -34.91 4.74 9.43
C ASP A 3 -35.46 6.01 8.77
N THR A 4 -35.31 6.15 7.44
CA THR A 4 -35.66 7.40 6.73
C THR A 4 -36.76 7.19 5.68
N ILE A 5 -36.89 5.96 5.18
CA ILE A 5 -37.85 5.60 4.13
C ILE A 5 -38.75 4.48 4.67
N ASP A 6 -40.04 4.74 4.81
CA ASP A 6 -41.05 3.77 5.30
C ASP A 6 -41.46 2.74 4.23
N ALA A 7 -40.56 2.43 3.29
CA ALA A 7 -40.79 1.45 2.23
C ALA A 7 -39.59 0.49 2.14
N THR A 8 -39.80 -0.70 1.59
CA THR A 8 -38.72 -1.63 1.29
C THR A 8 -37.85 -1.05 0.15
N VAL A 9 -36.57 -0.88 0.40
CA VAL A 9 -35.61 -0.38 -0.59
C VAL A 9 -34.45 -1.34 -0.72
N GLY A 10 -33.90 -1.46 -1.92
CA GLY A 10 -32.73 -2.30 -2.15
C GLY A 10 -32.06 -2.04 -3.50
N VAL A 11 -31.04 -2.85 -3.77
CA VAL A 11 -30.24 -2.80 -4.99
C VAL A 11 -30.13 -4.20 -5.56
N VAL A 12 -30.31 -4.31 -6.86
CA VAL A 12 -30.05 -5.52 -7.66
C VAL A 12 -28.86 -5.30 -8.59
N ASP A 13 -28.17 -6.39 -8.90
CA ASP A 13 -27.13 -6.43 -9.93
C ASP A 13 -27.72 -6.63 -11.36
N ASP A 14 -26.86 -6.75 -12.36
CA ASP A 14 -27.27 -6.97 -13.76
C ASP A 14 -27.94 -8.33 -14.00
N THR A 15 -27.84 -9.27 -13.08
CA THR A 15 -28.57 -10.55 -13.08
C THR A 15 -29.92 -10.46 -12.33
N ALA A 16 -30.27 -9.26 -11.82
CA ALA A 16 -31.39 -9.00 -10.96
C ALA A 16 -31.38 -9.77 -9.63
N THR A 17 -30.18 -10.11 -9.15
CA THR A 17 -29.98 -10.64 -7.79
C THR A 17 -29.94 -9.49 -6.80
N ILE A 18 -30.71 -9.60 -5.72
CA ILE A 18 -30.75 -8.58 -4.66
C ILE A 18 -29.44 -8.64 -3.86
N ILE A 19 -28.56 -7.65 -4.07
CA ILE A 19 -27.26 -7.54 -3.38
C ILE A 19 -27.35 -6.78 -2.04
N ALA A 20 -28.33 -5.89 -1.90
CA ALA A 20 -28.59 -5.16 -0.68
C ALA A 20 -30.08 -4.84 -0.56
N CYS A 21 -30.66 -4.97 0.64
CA CYS A 21 -32.06 -4.66 0.90
C CYS A 21 -32.27 -4.21 2.35
N SER A 22 -33.24 -3.31 2.58
CA SER A 22 -33.70 -2.95 3.93
C SER A 22 -34.33 -4.15 4.63
N ASP A 23 -34.94 -5.08 3.89
CA ASP A 23 -35.38 -6.40 4.34
C ASP A 23 -34.30 -7.45 4.02
N LEU A 24 -33.55 -7.84 5.04
CA LEU A 24 -32.41 -8.76 4.91
C LEU A 24 -32.83 -10.16 4.42
N THR A 25 -34.10 -10.55 4.55
CA THR A 25 -34.57 -11.86 4.10
C THR A 25 -34.60 -11.99 2.57
N LYS A 26 -34.61 -10.88 1.86
CA LYS A 26 -34.64 -10.80 0.40
C LYS A 26 -33.26 -10.81 -0.24
N VAL A 27 -32.20 -10.57 0.51
CA VAL A 27 -30.83 -10.55 -0.02
C VAL A 27 -30.45 -11.92 -0.57
N GLY A 28 -29.90 -11.95 -1.78
CA GLY A 28 -29.52 -13.17 -2.51
C GLY A 28 -30.65 -13.80 -3.34
N THR A 29 -31.87 -13.28 -3.30
CA THR A 29 -32.97 -13.72 -4.17
C THR A 29 -32.86 -13.04 -5.54
N THR A 30 -33.23 -13.77 -6.61
CA THR A 30 -33.18 -13.28 -7.98
C THR A 30 -34.57 -13.20 -8.58
N ASN A 31 -34.84 -12.17 -9.38
CA ASN A 31 -36.07 -12.02 -10.16
C ASN A 31 -35.74 -11.98 -11.67
N GLU A 32 -35.97 -13.09 -12.35
CA GLU A 32 -35.62 -13.25 -13.78
C GLU A 32 -36.33 -12.21 -14.68
N PHE A 33 -37.53 -11.78 -14.35
CA PHE A 33 -38.25 -10.79 -15.14
C PHE A 33 -37.63 -9.39 -15.05
N VAL A 34 -37.07 -9.04 -13.90
CA VAL A 34 -36.35 -7.78 -13.71
C VAL A 34 -35.04 -7.76 -14.51
N SER A 35 -34.38 -8.91 -14.65
CA SER A 35 -33.17 -9.03 -15.48
C SER A 35 -33.42 -8.72 -16.95
N LEU A 36 -34.56 -9.14 -17.49
CA LEU A 36 -34.98 -8.83 -18.87
C LEU A 36 -35.26 -7.34 -19.04
N ASP A 37 -35.96 -6.74 -18.09
CA ASP A 37 -36.26 -5.31 -18.13
C ASP A 37 -35.01 -4.43 -18.00
N LEU A 38 -34.05 -4.84 -17.18
CA LEU A 38 -32.76 -4.15 -17.01
C LEU A 38 -31.90 -4.11 -18.26
N SER A 39 -32.00 -5.10 -19.14
CA SER A 39 -31.24 -5.14 -20.41
C SER A 39 -31.76 -4.11 -21.44
N ASP A 40 -33.03 -3.77 -21.40
CA ASP A 40 -33.70 -2.99 -22.43
C ASP A 40 -34.07 -1.57 -21.97
N VAL A 41 -34.17 -1.32 -20.65
CA VAL A 41 -34.71 -0.05 -20.11
C VAL A 41 -33.63 0.72 -19.36
N HIS A 42 -33.39 1.95 -19.81
CA HIS A 42 -32.46 2.89 -19.16
C HIS A 42 -33.15 3.90 -18.23
N ASP A 43 -34.48 3.85 -18.15
CA ASP A 43 -35.27 4.75 -17.31
C ASP A 43 -36.03 3.98 -16.22
N ILE A 44 -36.86 4.67 -15.47
CA ILE A 44 -37.68 4.07 -14.42
C ILE A 44 -38.68 3.07 -15.03
N PHE A 45 -38.76 1.91 -14.43
CA PHE A 45 -39.79 0.92 -14.74
C PHE A 45 -40.41 0.35 -13.46
N ILE A 46 -41.62 -0.21 -13.57
CA ILE A 46 -42.37 -0.78 -12.46
C ILE A 46 -42.57 -2.26 -12.68
N ARG A 47 -42.24 -3.09 -11.68
CA ARG A 47 -42.45 -4.53 -11.70
C ARG A 47 -42.77 -5.05 -10.30
N ASP A 48 -43.79 -5.91 -10.19
CA ASP A 48 -44.19 -6.63 -8.97
C ASP A 48 -44.38 -5.73 -7.73
N GLY A 49 -44.92 -4.52 -7.94
CA GLY A 49 -45.17 -3.57 -6.86
C GLY A 49 -43.98 -2.74 -6.43
N TYR A 50 -42.87 -2.83 -7.16
CA TYR A 50 -41.64 -2.06 -6.96
C TYR A 50 -41.34 -1.15 -8.15
N THR A 51 -40.83 0.02 -7.85
CA THR A 51 -40.29 0.98 -8.82
C THR A 51 -38.78 0.80 -8.90
N TYR A 52 -38.25 0.51 -10.08
CA TYR A 52 -36.84 0.32 -10.37
C TYR A 52 -36.25 1.52 -11.08
N LYS A 53 -35.02 1.91 -10.71
CA LYS A 53 -34.20 2.89 -11.44
C LYS A 53 -32.82 2.31 -11.70
N PRO A 54 -32.50 1.98 -12.99
CA PRO A 54 -31.16 1.54 -13.38
C PRO A 54 -30.11 2.62 -13.17
N PHE A 55 -28.88 2.21 -12.83
CA PHE A 55 -27.69 3.06 -12.76
C PHE A 55 -26.42 2.25 -13.07
N GLY A 56 -25.32 2.96 -13.37
CA GLY A 56 -24.04 2.38 -13.75
C GLY A 56 -23.52 2.95 -15.04
N SER A 57 -22.98 2.10 -15.93
CA SER A 57 -22.47 2.53 -17.23
C SER A 57 -23.60 3.03 -18.16
N ARG A 58 -23.27 4.06 -18.96
CA ARG A 58 -24.23 4.57 -19.97
C ARG A 58 -24.58 3.56 -21.08
N ALA A 59 -23.66 2.64 -21.35
CA ALA A 59 -23.85 1.63 -22.41
C ALA A 59 -24.73 0.46 -21.96
N LYS A 60 -24.58 0.05 -20.69
CA LYS A 60 -25.36 -1.04 -20.07
C LYS A 60 -25.44 -0.78 -18.57
N PRO A 61 -26.66 -0.67 -18.00
CA PRO A 61 -26.82 -0.58 -16.55
C PRO A 61 -26.22 -1.82 -15.86
N GLU A 62 -25.44 -1.59 -14.80
CA GLU A 62 -24.84 -2.66 -14.03
C GLU A 62 -25.65 -2.98 -12.77
N TYR A 63 -26.44 -2.02 -12.34
CA TYR A 63 -27.26 -2.12 -11.12
C TYR A 63 -28.60 -1.42 -11.32
N ALA A 64 -29.59 -1.78 -10.47
CA ALA A 64 -30.77 -0.97 -10.29
C ALA A 64 -31.12 -0.82 -8.80
N VAL A 65 -31.55 0.35 -8.43
CA VAL A 65 -32.25 0.59 -7.15
C VAL A 65 -33.68 0.18 -7.31
N PHE A 66 -34.28 -0.44 -6.32
CA PHE A 66 -35.71 -0.64 -6.23
C PHE A 66 -36.28 -0.07 -4.95
N VAL A 67 -37.51 0.45 -5.05
CA VAL A 67 -38.29 1.01 -3.95
C VAL A 67 -39.72 0.42 -4.02
N GLU A 68 -40.20 -0.07 -2.90
CA GLU A 68 -41.57 -0.54 -2.81
C GLU A 68 -42.58 0.60 -3.04
N GLY A 69 -43.54 0.38 -3.92
CA GLY A 69 -44.52 1.36 -4.38
C GLY A 69 -44.47 1.60 -5.87
N MET A 70 -45.57 2.14 -6.40
CA MET A 70 -45.78 2.40 -7.83
C MET A 70 -46.16 3.87 -8.09
N ASP A 71 -46.00 4.70 -7.07
CA ASP A 71 -46.41 6.10 -7.08
C ASP A 71 -45.22 7.02 -7.39
N ASP A 72 -45.53 8.29 -7.58
CA ASP A 72 -44.53 9.35 -7.82
C ASP A 72 -43.50 9.47 -6.71
N THR A 73 -43.87 9.10 -5.48
CA THR A 73 -42.97 9.15 -4.31
C THR A 73 -41.90 8.06 -4.39
N ALA A 74 -42.30 6.82 -4.74
CA ALA A 74 -41.39 5.71 -4.97
C ALA A 74 -40.42 6.04 -6.12
N ALA A 75 -40.90 6.64 -7.21
CA ALA A 75 -40.08 7.09 -8.33
C ALA A 75 -39.04 8.16 -7.93
N LYS A 76 -39.43 9.13 -7.12
CA LYS A 76 -38.50 10.15 -6.59
C LYS A 76 -37.42 9.55 -5.70
N TYR A 77 -37.81 8.64 -4.79
CA TYR A 77 -36.84 7.95 -3.94
C TYR A 77 -35.88 7.07 -4.76
N ALA A 78 -36.38 6.32 -5.74
CA ALA A 78 -35.53 5.51 -6.63
C ALA A 78 -34.50 6.36 -7.39
N ASN A 79 -34.92 7.52 -7.90
CA ASN A 79 -34.03 8.47 -8.57
C ASN A 79 -32.94 9.03 -7.64
N ILE A 80 -33.31 9.51 -6.44
CA ILE A 80 -32.37 10.09 -5.48
C ILE A 80 -31.35 9.02 -5.05
N LEU A 81 -31.82 7.81 -4.75
CA LEU A 81 -30.97 6.69 -4.36
C LEU A 81 -30.03 6.26 -5.50
N ALA A 82 -30.54 6.16 -6.74
CA ALA A 82 -29.73 5.80 -7.89
C ALA A 82 -28.61 6.84 -8.15
N ILE A 83 -28.93 8.13 -8.10
CA ILE A 83 -27.92 9.20 -8.24
C ILE A 83 -26.88 9.12 -7.11
N SER A 84 -27.34 8.95 -5.86
CA SER A 84 -26.43 8.87 -4.70
C SER A 84 -25.50 7.67 -4.78
N LEU A 85 -26.04 6.50 -5.10
CA LEU A 85 -25.27 5.26 -5.22
C LEU A 85 -24.34 5.30 -6.44
N PHE A 86 -24.76 5.88 -7.55
CA PHE A 86 -23.90 6.08 -8.71
C PHE A 86 -22.68 6.95 -8.38
N ASN A 87 -22.89 8.09 -7.69
CA ASN A 87 -21.79 8.94 -7.26
C ASN A 87 -20.85 8.25 -6.28
N ILE A 88 -21.40 7.48 -5.33
CA ILE A 88 -20.61 6.67 -4.39
C ILE A 88 -19.79 5.64 -5.15
N LYS A 89 -20.42 4.90 -6.09
CA LYS A 89 -19.72 3.92 -6.94
C LYS A 89 -18.59 4.56 -7.73
N GLN A 90 -18.85 5.67 -8.44
CA GLN A 90 -17.82 6.39 -9.18
C GLN A 90 -16.64 6.78 -8.30
N TYR A 91 -16.92 7.30 -7.11
CA TYR A 91 -15.86 7.65 -6.15
C TYR A 91 -15.00 6.44 -5.75
N TYR A 92 -15.63 5.28 -5.51
CA TYR A 92 -14.90 4.06 -5.17
C TYR A 92 -14.12 3.48 -6.35
N ASP A 93 -14.71 3.50 -7.56
CA ASP A 93 -14.06 3.02 -8.79
C ASP A 93 -12.82 3.89 -9.11
N GLU A 94 -12.95 5.21 -9.10
CA GLU A 94 -11.82 6.13 -9.32
C GLU A 94 -10.71 5.90 -8.29
N LYS A 95 -11.06 5.74 -7.02
CA LYS A 95 -10.12 5.48 -5.95
C LYS A 95 -9.42 4.14 -6.10
N TYR A 96 -10.15 3.09 -6.50
CA TYR A 96 -9.59 1.76 -6.77
C TYR A 96 -8.64 1.83 -7.96
N ASP A 97 -9.01 2.54 -9.02
CA ASP A 97 -8.17 2.74 -10.19
C ASP A 97 -6.89 3.51 -9.86
N ARG A 98 -6.96 4.54 -9.01
CA ARG A 98 -5.78 5.28 -8.54
C ARG A 98 -4.84 4.40 -7.73
N ASN A 99 -5.36 3.62 -6.78
CA ASN A 99 -4.57 2.71 -5.98
C ASN A 99 -3.90 1.63 -6.84
N ASN A 100 -4.64 1.02 -7.75
CA ASN A 100 -4.10 0.01 -8.65
C ASN A 100 -3.06 0.59 -9.60
N PHE A 101 -3.30 1.80 -10.11
CA PHE A 101 -2.33 2.48 -10.95
C PHE A 101 -1.01 2.71 -10.20
N ILE A 102 -1.05 3.28 -9.00
CA ILE A 102 0.15 3.51 -8.17
C ILE A 102 0.85 2.18 -7.84
N LYS A 103 0.10 1.15 -7.46
CA LYS A 103 0.65 -0.20 -7.24
C LYS A 103 1.41 -0.73 -8.46
N ASN A 104 0.82 -0.61 -9.64
CA ASN A 104 1.44 -1.09 -10.88
C ASN A 104 2.66 -0.25 -11.27
N VAL A 105 2.66 1.06 -11.03
CA VAL A 105 3.82 1.93 -11.25
C VAL A 105 4.96 1.57 -10.30
N VAL A 106 4.67 1.40 -9.01
CA VAL A 106 5.66 1.00 -8.00
C VAL A 106 6.31 -0.33 -8.34
N LEU A 107 5.54 -1.30 -8.85
CA LEU A 107 6.01 -2.62 -9.25
C LEU A 107 6.64 -2.66 -10.65
N ASP A 108 6.77 -1.52 -11.33
CA ASP A 108 7.36 -1.40 -12.68
C ASP A 108 6.56 -2.15 -13.77
N ASN A 109 5.26 -2.31 -13.58
CA ASN A 109 4.34 -3.03 -14.46
C ASN A 109 3.70 -2.12 -15.53
N VAL A 110 4.04 -0.83 -15.58
CA VAL A 110 3.49 0.16 -16.52
C VAL A 110 4.61 0.75 -17.36
N LEU A 111 4.42 0.80 -18.67
CA LEU A 111 5.39 1.43 -19.55
C LEU A 111 5.55 2.94 -19.24
N PRO A 112 6.77 3.51 -19.30
CA PRO A 112 7.03 4.91 -18.95
C PRO A 112 6.16 5.93 -19.71
N GLY A 113 5.78 5.62 -20.97
CA GLY A 113 4.89 6.45 -21.77
C GLY A 113 3.45 6.46 -21.24
N ASP A 114 2.97 5.29 -20.84
CA ASP A 114 1.60 5.11 -20.35
C ASP A 114 1.43 5.71 -18.95
N ILE A 115 2.50 5.75 -18.13
CA ILE A 115 2.47 6.39 -16.81
C ILE A 115 2.03 7.86 -16.93
N VAL A 116 2.59 8.59 -17.89
CA VAL A 116 2.29 10.02 -18.07
C VAL A 116 0.83 10.24 -18.48
N ILE A 117 0.32 9.39 -19.38
CA ILE A 117 -1.05 9.48 -19.87
C ILE A 117 -2.03 9.17 -18.74
N LYS A 118 -1.87 8.00 -18.08
CA LYS A 118 -2.77 7.58 -17.00
C LYS A 118 -2.67 8.47 -15.76
N ALA A 119 -1.49 8.96 -15.40
CA ALA A 119 -1.35 9.92 -14.31
C ALA A 119 -2.18 11.19 -14.55
N ARG A 120 -2.23 11.66 -15.81
CA ARG A 120 -3.05 12.81 -16.18
C ARG A 120 -4.55 12.49 -16.14
N GLU A 121 -4.97 11.35 -16.66
CA GLU A 121 -6.35 10.87 -16.60
C GLU A 121 -6.87 10.74 -15.17
N LEU A 122 -6.03 10.21 -14.28
CA LEU A 122 -6.34 10.03 -12.85
C LEU A 122 -6.04 11.27 -12.00
N HIS A 123 -5.78 12.42 -12.62
CA HIS A 123 -5.56 13.71 -11.96
C HIS A 123 -4.42 13.70 -10.92
N PHE A 124 -3.33 12.96 -11.21
CA PHE A 124 -2.12 13.06 -10.40
C PHE A 124 -1.32 14.31 -10.74
N ASN A 125 -0.87 15.02 -9.70
CA ASN A 125 0.02 16.15 -9.90
C ASN A 125 1.46 15.66 -10.11
N ALA A 126 2.05 16.01 -11.24
CA ALA A 126 3.41 15.59 -11.63
C ALA A 126 4.53 16.22 -10.76
N GLU A 127 4.24 17.32 -10.06
CA GLU A 127 5.22 18.06 -9.26
C GLU A 127 5.25 17.65 -7.78
N VAL A 128 4.35 16.76 -7.37
CA VAL A 128 4.27 16.31 -5.98
C VAL A 128 5.39 15.31 -5.69
N SER A 129 6.07 15.54 -4.58
CA SER A 129 7.11 14.63 -4.10
C SER A 129 6.51 13.52 -3.25
N HIS A 130 7.07 12.32 -3.41
CA HIS A 130 6.66 11.13 -2.64
C HIS A 130 7.88 10.39 -2.13
N VAL A 131 7.68 9.60 -1.09
CA VAL A 131 8.65 8.59 -0.64
C VAL A 131 7.93 7.25 -0.53
N VAL A 132 8.65 6.17 -0.83
CA VAL A 132 8.14 4.81 -0.64
C VAL A 132 8.76 4.20 0.61
N LEU A 133 7.90 3.71 1.51
CA LEU A 133 8.28 2.89 2.64
C LEU A 133 7.80 1.46 2.40
N LEU A 134 8.70 0.50 2.57
CA LEU A 134 8.38 -0.92 2.54
C LEU A 134 8.35 -1.46 3.96
N VAL A 135 7.19 -1.86 4.43
CA VAL A 135 6.98 -2.44 5.76
C VAL A 135 6.92 -3.95 5.60
N ARG A 136 7.90 -4.66 6.15
CA ARG A 136 7.98 -6.12 6.13
C ARG A 136 7.63 -6.70 7.48
N ILE A 137 6.61 -7.54 7.51
CA ILE A 137 6.16 -8.24 8.71
C ILE A 137 7.15 -9.38 9.01
N VAL A 138 7.70 -9.37 10.22
CA VAL A 138 8.61 -10.42 10.72
C VAL A 138 7.85 -11.45 11.54
N SER A 139 6.94 -10.98 12.40
CA SER A 139 6.01 -11.82 13.14
C SER A 139 4.68 -11.09 13.29
N ALA A 140 3.59 -11.77 13.01
CA ALA A 140 2.24 -11.21 13.07
C ALA A 140 1.38 -11.98 14.08
N ASN A 141 0.43 -11.25 14.67
CA ASN A 141 -0.76 -11.80 15.33
C ASN A 141 -1.97 -11.71 14.39
N ASP A 142 -3.14 -12.07 14.88
CA ASP A 142 -4.40 -12.14 14.10
C ASP A 142 -4.90 -10.79 13.54
N VAL A 143 -4.22 -9.68 13.84
CA VAL A 143 -4.60 -8.34 13.39
C VAL A 143 -3.94 -8.02 12.05
N SER A 144 -4.73 -7.49 11.11
CA SER A 144 -4.23 -7.04 9.83
C SER A 144 -3.35 -5.79 9.97
N ALA A 145 -2.04 -5.94 9.83
CA ALA A 145 -1.09 -4.81 9.81
C ALA A 145 -1.41 -3.80 8.69
N TYR A 146 -1.99 -4.28 7.58
CA TYR A 146 -2.47 -3.44 6.49
C TYR A 146 -3.54 -2.44 6.96
N ASP A 147 -4.55 -2.90 7.70
CA ASP A 147 -5.64 -2.04 8.17
C ASP A 147 -5.13 -1.00 9.18
N VAL A 148 -4.18 -1.39 10.03
CA VAL A 148 -3.53 -0.47 10.97
C VAL A 148 -2.81 0.65 10.21
N ILE A 149 -1.95 0.30 9.25
CA ILE A 149 -1.22 1.30 8.45
C ILE A 149 -2.19 2.16 7.65
N GLN A 150 -3.23 1.58 7.06
CA GLN A 150 -4.23 2.33 6.32
C GLN A 150 -4.98 3.35 7.19
N ASN A 151 -5.24 3.02 8.46
CA ASN A 151 -5.89 3.93 9.41
C ASN A 151 -4.95 5.04 9.89
N LEU A 152 -3.64 4.79 9.99
CA LEU A 152 -2.65 5.83 10.28
C LEU A 152 -2.54 6.88 9.16
N PHE A 153 -2.87 6.51 7.92
CA PHE A 153 -2.82 7.39 6.75
C PHE A 153 -4.22 7.50 6.10
N PRO A 154 -5.14 8.27 6.69
CA PRO A 154 -6.53 8.33 6.25
C PRO A 154 -6.74 9.08 4.92
N ASP A 155 -5.82 9.96 4.52
CA ASP A 155 -5.93 10.73 3.27
C ASP A 155 -5.51 9.89 2.04
N LYS A 156 -6.43 9.03 1.63
CA LYS A 156 -6.24 8.08 0.52
C LYS A 156 -6.08 8.74 -0.88
N ASN A 157 -6.14 10.05 -0.96
CA ASN A 157 -5.84 10.80 -2.20
C ASN A 157 -4.37 11.18 -2.29
N LYS A 158 -3.66 11.18 -1.16
CA LYS A 158 -2.25 11.56 -1.03
C LYS A 158 -1.34 10.39 -0.68
N ASP A 159 -1.84 9.51 0.19
CA ASP A 159 -1.07 8.40 0.73
C ASP A 159 -1.68 7.08 0.24
N PHE A 160 -0.88 6.24 -0.41
CA PHE A 160 -1.34 4.98 -0.97
C PHE A 160 -0.74 3.82 -0.19
N VAL A 161 -1.61 2.95 0.35
CA VAL A 161 -1.22 1.75 1.07
C VAL A 161 -1.74 0.54 0.31
N PHE A 162 -0.86 -0.42 0.04
CA PHE A 162 -1.25 -1.68 -0.60
C PHE A 162 -0.27 -2.81 -0.23
N THR A 163 -0.75 -4.04 -0.31
CA THR A 163 0.05 -5.23 -0.11
C THR A 163 0.64 -5.72 -1.43
N ILE A 164 1.87 -6.21 -1.39
CA ILE A 164 2.55 -6.86 -2.53
C ILE A 164 2.79 -8.35 -2.27
N SER A 165 2.83 -8.76 -1.02
CA SER A 165 2.86 -10.15 -0.57
C SER A 165 2.13 -10.29 0.77
N GLU A 166 2.08 -11.49 1.32
CA GLU A 166 1.51 -11.75 2.66
C GLU A 166 2.26 -10.99 3.77
N THR A 167 3.54 -10.72 3.56
CA THR A 167 4.42 -10.09 4.56
C THR A 167 4.79 -8.65 4.24
N ASP A 168 4.63 -8.20 3.00
CA ASP A 168 5.15 -6.92 2.54
C ASP A 168 4.01 -5.93 2.23
N ILE A 169 4.01 -4.82 2.95
CA ILE A 169 3.08 -3.70 2.78
C ILE A 169 3.87 -2.50 2.29
N VAL A 170 3.36 -1.84 1.27
CA VAL A 170 3.95 -0.62 0.71
C VAL A 170 3.11 0.58 1.11
N LEU A 171 3.77 1.59 1.62
CA LEU A 171 3.23 2.93 1.82
C LEU A 171 3.92 3.89 0.86
N VAL A 172 3.16 4.49 -0.05
CA VAL A 172 3.60 5.65 -0.85
C VAL A 172 3.07 6.89 -0.17
N LYS A 173 3.98 7.68 0.41
CA LYS A 173 3.65 8.87 1.21
C LYS A 173 3.91 10.15 0.44
N GLU A 174 2.92 11.04 0.33
CA GLU A 174 3.11 12.40 -0.18
C GLU A 174 3.97 13.22 0.80
N ILE A 175 4.97 13.91 0.24
CA ILE A 175 5.87 14.78 1.00
C ILE A 175 5.58 16.23 0.69
N LYS A 176 5.37 17.04 1.73
CA LYS A 176 5.15 18.48 1.63
C LYS A 176 6.29 19.24 2.29
N GLY A 177 6.88 20.18 1.55
CA GLY A 177 7.98 20.98 2.04
C GLY A 177 9.31 20.23 2.13
N ALA A 178 10.26 20.82 2.85
CA ALA A 178 11.56 20.20 3.09
C ALA A 178 11.45 19.20 4.24
N VAL A 179 11.62 17.93 3.94
CA VAL A 179 11.63 16.81 4.90
C VAL A 179 13.01 16.16 4.80
N ASP A 180 13.66 15.96 5.93
CA ASP A 180 14.96 15.31 6.01
C ASP A 180 14.83 13.79 6.29
N SER A 181 15.95 13.07 6.16
CA SER A 181 16.02 11.64 6.43
C SER A 181 15.58 11.28 7.85
N LYS A 182 15.84 12.15 8.84
CA LYS A 182 15.45 11.91 10.23
C LYS A 182 13.95 11.98 10.44
N ASP A 183 13.25 12.84 9.70
CA ASP A 183 11.79 12.92 9.79
C ASP A 183 11.13 11.69 9.15
N LEU A 184 11.70 11.17 8.08
CA LEU A 184 11.27 9.88 7.49
C LEU A 184 11.51 8.71 8.44
N GLU A 185 12.64 8.70 9.15
CA GLU A 185 12.93 7.69 10.18
C GLU A 185 11.95 7.78 11.36
N LYS A 186 11.58 8.99 11.81
CA LYS A 186 10.55 9.18 12.85
C LYS A 186 9.19 8.65 12.39
N LEU A 187 8.82 8.92 11.14
CA LEU A 187 7.59 8.38 10.54
C LEU A 187 7.60 6.84 10.53
N ALA A 188 8.68 6.24 10.03
CA ALA A 188 8.84 4.80 10.02
C ALA A 188 8.82 4.18 11.42
N ARG A 189 9.44 4.86 12.40
CA ARG A 189 9.43 4.47 13.81
C ARG A 189 8.01 4.51 14.39
N SER A 190 7.25 5.57 14.11
CA SER A 190 5.85 5.66 14.54
C SER A 190 5.00 4.49 14.03
N ILE A 191 5.20 4.06 12.78
CA ILE A 191 4.52 2.90 12.21
C ILE A 191 4.94 1.61 12.96
N ALA A 192 6.25 1.40 13.12
CA ALA A 192 6.78 0.20 13.77
C ALA A 192 6.36 0.12 15.25
N ASP A 193 6.41 1.25 15.96
CA ASP A 193 6.03 1.34 17.37
C ASP A 193 4.52 1.08 17.56
N THR A 194 3.65 1.63 16.70
CA THR A 194 2.21 1.38 16.74
C THR A 194 1.91 -0.10 16.52
N LEU A 195 2.50 -0.70 15.48
CA LEU A 195 2.30 -2.12 15.20
C LEU A 195 2.84 -3.04 16.32
N SER A 196 3.96 -2.66 16.93
CA SER A 196 4.58 -3.46 18.00
C SER A 196 3.87 -3.30 19.34
N SER A 197 3.55 -2.07 19.75
CA SER A 197 2.99 -1.78 21.08
C SER A 197 1.49 -2.10 21.19
N GLU A 198 0.72 -1.82 20.14
CA GLU A 198 -0.73 -2.00 20.18
C GLU A 198 -1.18 -3.35 19.62
N PHE A 199 -0.44 -3.90 18.67
CA PHE A 199 -0.84 -5.10 17.93
C PHE A 199 0.14 -6.26 18.04
N TYR A 200 1.22 -6.13 18.80
CA TYR A 200 2.25 -7.17 18.99
C TYR A 200 2.83 -7.72 17.68
N THR A 201 2.84 -6.90 16.65
CA THR A 201 3.34 -7.24 15.31
C THR A 201 4.71 -6.62 15.10
N ARG A 202 5.74 -7.45 14.91
CA ARG A 202 7.10 -6.96 14.60
C ARG A 202 7.25 -6.72 13.12
N VAL A 203 7.81 -5.58 12.77
CA VAL A 203 8.06 -5.18 11.39
C VAL A 203 9.46 -4.62 11.21
N ASN A 204 10.00 -4.80 10.01
CA ASN A 204 11.16 -4.06 9.53
C ASN A 204 10.69 -3.07 8.46
N VAL A 205 11.22 -1.85 8.49
CA VAL A 205 10.83 -0.78 7.56
C VAL A 205 12.03 -0.32 6.75
N GLY A 206 11.94 -0.49 5.44
CA GLY A 206 12.87 0.10 4.47
C GLY A 206 12.33 1.41 3.93
N ILE A 207 13.18 2.43 3.86
CA ILE A 207 12.83 3.76 3.39
C ILE A 207 13.62 4.06 2.12
N GLY A 208 12.92 4.33 1.00
CA GLY A 208 13.52 4.81 -0.25
C GLY A 208 13.86 6.29 -0.19
N THR A 209 14.39 6.84 -1.27
CA THR A 209 14.60 8.28 -1.40
C THR A 209 13.32 9.01 -1.80
N ILE A 210 13.27 10.31 -1.47
CA ILE A 210 12.20 11.19 -1.92
C ILE A 210 12.35 11.38 -3.44
N VAL A 211 11.25 11.18 -4.15
CA VAL A 211 11.18 11.29 -5.61
C VAL A 211 10.08 12.26 -6.02
N THR A 212 10.28 12.96 -7.14
CA THR A 212 9.28 13.89 -7.67
C THR A 212 8.53 13.25 -8.82
N GLY A 213 7.22 13.24 -8.71
CA GLY A 213 6.32 12.67 -9.70
C GLY A 213 6.17 11.15 -9.62
N VAL A 214 5.05 10.68 -10.14
CA VAL A 214 4.61 9.28 -10.07
C VAL A 214 5.58 8.33 -10.81
N LYS A 215 6.23 8.82 -11.89
CA LYS A 215 7.13 8.02 -12.72
C LYS A 215 8.34 7.46 -11.97
N GLU A 216 8.79 8.14 -10.93
CA GLU A 216 9.99 7.76 -10.17
C GLU A 216 9.67 6.86 -8.95
N LEU A 217 8.40 6.51 -8.71
CA LEU A 217 7.99 5.70 -7.55
C LEU A 217 8.63 4.30 -7.55
N SER A 218 8.77 3.68 -8.72
CA SER A 218 9.46 2.39 -8.87
C SER A 218 10.91 2.43 -8.37
N ARG A 219 11.61 3.55 -8.61
CA ARG A 219 12.96 3.75 -8.08
C ARG A 219 12.97 3.80 -6.56
N SER A 220 12.14 4.65 -5.95
CA SER A 220 12.05 4.77 -4.48
C SER A 220 11.67 3.43 -3.83
N PHE A 221 10.82 2.64 -4.47
CA PHE A 221 10.46 1.30 -3.99
C PHE A 221 11.65 0.33 -4.05
N LYS A 222 12.38 0.26 -5.16
CA LYS A 222 13.59 -0.58 -5.29
C LYS A 222 14.65 -0.20 -4.26
N GLU A 223 14.79 1.08 -3.96
CA GLU A 223 15.67 1.58 -2.93
C GLU A 223 15.21 1.15 -1.51
N ALA A 224 13.90 1.21 -1.24
CA ALA A 224 13.34 0.71 0.03
C ALA A 224 13.53 -0.81 0.20
N GLN A 225 13.37 -1.58 -0.87
CA GLN A 225 13.68 -3.02 -0.86
C GLN A 225 15.16 -3.26 -0.57
N MET A 226 16.04 -2.54 -1.26
CA MET A 226 17.48 -2.65 -1.04
C MET A 226 17.88 -2.29 0.40
N ALA A 227 17.23 -1.26 0.98
CA ALA A 227 17.47 -0.90 2.37
C ALA A 227 17.18 -2.06 3.32
N LEU A 228 16.09 -2.81 3.12
CA LEU A 228 15.79 -3.99 3.93
C LEU A 228 16.75 -5.14 3.68
N GLU A 229 17.12 -5.41 2.42
CA GLU A 229 18.02 -6.54 2.12
C GLU A 229 19.45 -6.29 2.61
N VAL A 230 19.96 -5.07 2.40
CA VAL A 230 21.28 -4.66 2.90
C VAL A 230 21.29 -4.58 4.42
N GLY A 231 20.20 -4.04 5.00
CA GLY A 231 20.04 -3.95 6.45
C GLY A 231 20.12 -5.31 7.16
N LYS A 232 19.56 -6.37 6.57
CA LYS A 232 19.68 -7.73 7.12
C LYS A 232 21.13 -8.22 7.23
N VAL A 233 22.00 -7.77 6.35
CA VAL A 233 23.40 -8.23 6.28
C VAL A 233 24.31 -7.37 7.16
N PHE A 234 24.12 -6.05 7.12
CA PHE A 234 25.05 -5.08 7.73
C PHE A 234 24.55 -4.46 9.04
N ASP A 235 23.23 -4.40 9.25
CA ASP A 235 22.59 -3.72 10.38
C ASP A 235 21.48 -4.61 10.98
N THR A 236 21.81 -5.84 11.35
CA THR A 236 20.87 -6.88 11.79
C THR A 236 19.96 -6.47 12.95
N ASP A 237 20.38 -5.50 13.75
CA ASP A 237 19.65 -5.03 14.95
C ASP A 237 18.70 -3.87 14.66
N LYS A 238 18.76 -3.28 13.46
CA LYS A 238 17.92 -2.13 13.11
C LYS A 238 16.64 -2.56 12.42
N ALA A 239 15.51 -2.27 13.06
CA ALA A 239 14.19 -2.47 12.46
C ALA A 239 13.84 -1.44 11.36
N ILE A 240 14.55 -0.29 11.33
CA ILE A 240 14.30 0.79 10.36
C ILE A 240 15.61 1.11 9.66
N VAL A 241 15.60 1.01 8.34
CA VAL A 241 16.77 1.24 7.48
C VAL A 241 16.41 2.18 6.35
N SER A 242 17.11 3.31 6.25
CA SER A 242 16.97 4.24 5.14
C SER A 242 18.03 3.95 4.07
N TYR A 243 17.62 3.96 2.80
CA TYR A 243 18.52 3.80 1.66
C TYR A 243 19.65 4.83 1.65
N GLU A 244 19.37 6.08 2.03
CA GLU A 244 20.37 7.14 2.09
C GLU A 244 21.50 6.85 3.09
N ASN A 245 21.18 6.13 4.16
CA ASN A 245 22.11 5.84 5.26
C ASN A 245 22.92 4.56 5.06
N LEU A 246 22.68 3.81 3.99
CA LEU A 246 23.44 2.57 3.69
C LEU A 246 24.92 2.81 3.35
N GLY A 247 25.26 3.99 2.88
CA GLY A 247 26.64 4.35 2.52
C GLY A 247 27.26 3.35 1.55
N ILE A 248 28.45 2.83 1.91
CA ILE A 248 29.21 1.88 1.11
C ILE A 248 28.57 0.48 1.04
N ALA A 249 27.70 0.13 2.01
CA ALA A 249 27.08 -1.19 2.07
C ALA A 249 26.27 -1.52 0.80
N ARG A 250 25.61 -0.52 0.18
CA ARG A 250 24.91 -0.71 -1.11
C ARG A 250 25.86 -1.03 -2.27
N LEU A 251 27.08 -0.52 -2.29
CA LEU A 251 28.06 -0.86 -3.31
C LEU A 251 28.55 -2.31 -3.11
N ILE A 252 28.88 -2.67 -1.87
CA ILE A 252 29.34 -4.03 -1.53
C ILE A 252 28.27 -5.06 -1.87
N TYR A 253 27.00 -4.77 -1.55
CA TYR A 253 25.88 -5.66 -1.85
C TYR A 253 25.71 -5.96 -3.34
N HIS A 254 26.07 -5.02 -4.22
CA HIS A 254 26.01 -5.17 -5.67
C HIS A 254 27.25 -5.82 -6.29
N LEU A 255 28.31 -6.09 -5.53
CA LEU A 255 29.47 -6.77 -6.07
C LEU A 255 29.13 -8.22 -6.44
N PRO A 256 29.57 -8.71 -7.61
CA PRO A 256 29.46 -10.12 -7.95
C PRO A 256 30.14 -11.00 -6.88
N THR A 257 29.50 -12.08 -6.48
CA THR A 257 30.04 -13.00 -5.47
C THR A 257 31.44 -13.49 -5.82
N THR A 258 31.66 -13.79 -7.11
CA THR A 258 32.98 -14.22 -7.61
C THR A 258 34.08 -13.15 -7.40
N LEU A 259 33.74 -11.88 -7.51
CA LEU A 259 34.69 -10.80 -7.24
C LEU A 259 34.99 -10.71 -5.74
N CYS A 260 33.97 -10.86 -4.89
CA CYS A 260 34.15 -10.88 -3.43
C CYS A 260 35.02 -12.05 -3.00
N GLU A 261 34.77 -13.26 -3.53
CA GLU A 261 35.59 -14.46 -3.27
C GLU A 261 37.03 -14.28 -3.71
N THR A 262 37.27 -13.75 -4.93
CA THR A 262 38.61 -13.47 -5.43
C THR A 262 39.34 -12.49 -4.51
N PHE A 263 38.67 -11.39 -4.13
CA PHE A 263 39.24 -10.39 -3.22
C PHE A 263 39.58 -10.98 -1.85
N LEU A 264 38.66 -11.75 -1.28
CA LEU A 264 38.89 -12.42 0.01
C LEU A 264 40.09 -13.39 -0.07
N HIS A 265 40.21 -14.15 -1.15
CA HIS A 265 41.33 -15.05 -1.37
C HIS A 265 42.67 -14.32 -1.53
N GLU A 266 42.66 -13.14 -2.15
CA GLU A 266 43.85 -12.30 -2.29
C GLU A 266 44.30 -11.69 -0.97
N VAL A 267 43.35 -11.22 -0.17
CA VAL A 267 43.60 -10.58 1.14
C VAL A 267 44.01 -11.62 2.19
N PHE A 268 43.35 -12.76 2.24
CA PHE A 268 43.58 -13.82 3.21
C PHE A 268 44.46 -14.94 2.65
N LYS A 269 45.63 -14.59 2.11
CA LYS A 269 46.59 -15.51 1.44
C LYS A 269 47.00 -16.76 2.26
N ARG A 270 46.83 -16.77 3.58
CA ARG A 270 47.29 -17.84 4.50
C ARG A 270 46.20 -18.42 5.39
N GLY A 271 44.97 -18.16 5.13
CA GLY A 271 43.82 -18.68 5.86
C GLY A 271 42.52 -18.15 5.26
N SER A 272 41.42 -18.80 5.55
CA SER A 272 40.10 -18.29 5.23
C SER A 272 39.59 -17.37 6.34
N ILE A 273 38.67 -16.48 6.03
CA ILE A 273 37.98 -15.64 7.03
C ILE A 273 37.30 -16.52 8.11
N GLU A 274 36.93 -17.74 7.74
CA GLU A 274 36.33 -18.76 8.60
C GLU A 274 37.34 -19.29 9.67
N SER A 275 38.65 -19.09 9.47
CA SER A 275 39.67 -19.46 10.46
C SER A 275 39.89 -18.38 11.52
N LEU A 276 39.30 -17.21 11.38
CA LEU A 276 39.36 -16.14 12.38
C LEU A 276 38.41 -16.47 13.53
N ASP A 277 38.88 -16.30 14.74
CA ASP A 277 38.03 -16.43 15.92
C ASP A 277 37.02 -15.26 16.01
N HIS A 278 35.96 -15.49 16.79
CA HIS A 278 34.89 -14.52 16.95
C HIS A 278 35.38 -13.19 17.54
N GLU A 279 36.39 -13.20 18.40
CA GLU A 279 36.97 -12.03 19.04
C GLU A 279 37.72 -11.17 18.01
N THR A 280 38.48 -11.81 17.13
CA THR A 280 39.17 -11.14 16.02
C THR A 280 38.18 -10.52 15.04
N LEU A 281 37.13 -11.23 14.65
CA LEU A 281 36.07 -10.69 13.77
C LEU A 281 35.35 -9.51 14.42
N PHE A 282 35.00 -9.62 15.68
CA PHE A 282 34.40 -8.52 16.44
C PHE A 282 35.32 -7.30 16.51
N THR A 283 36.61 -7.52 16.74
CA THR A 283 37.63 -6.45 16.76
C THR A 283 37.72 -5.75 15.42
N ILE A 284 37.75 -6.50 14.31
CA ILE A 284 37.76 -5.95 12.95
C ILE A 284 36.50 -5.12 12.71
N GLN A 285 35.35 -5.65 13.06
CA GLN A 285 34.08 -4.93 12.91
C GLN A 285 34.10 -3.61 13.67
N LYS A 286 34.47 -3.62 14.94
CA LYS A 286 34.55 -2.43 15.78
C LYS A 286 35.58 -1.41 15.30
N PHE A 287 36.69 -1.86 14.74
CA PHE A 287 37.71 -1.00 14.14
C PHE A 287 37.14 -0.20 12.94
N PHE A 288 36.36 -0.87 12.08
CA PHE A 288 35.69 -0.19 10.95
C PHE A 288 34.55 0.73 11.42
N GLU A 289 33.76 0.34 12.40
CA GLU A 289 32.70 1.17 12.97
C GLU A 289 33.24 2.48 13.57
N ASN A 290 34.47 2.45 14.09
CA ASN A 290 35.16 3.63 14.66
C ASN A 290 36.04 4.36 13.63
N ASN A 291 35.71 4.31 12.35
CA ASN A 291 36.43 5.01 11.27
C ASN A 291 37.93 4.68 11.23
N LEU A 292 38.30 3.44 11.42
CA LEU A 292 39.70 2.93 11.45
C LEU A 292 40.53 3.51 12.60
N ASN A 293 39.90 3.99 13.67
CA ASN A 293 40.59 4.55 14.82
C ASN A 293 40.71 3.53 15.96
N ALA A 294 41.89 2.92 16.07
CA ALA A 294 42.16 1.92 17.10
C ALA A 294 42.14 2.49 18.54
N VAL A 295 42.38 3.77 18.73
CA VAL A 295 42.38 4.43 20.05
C VAL A 295 40.94 4.55 20.59
N SER A 296 39.99 4.93 19.71
CA SER A 296 38.58 4.99 20.09
C SER A 296 37.99 3.64 20.48
N TYR A 297 38.46 2.57 19.85
CA TYR A 297 38.06 1.19 20.17
C TYR A 297 38.57 0.74 21.55
N THR A 298 39.86 0.98 21.88
CA THR A 298 40.46 0.55 23.15
C THR A 298 39.84 1.23 24.35
N HIS A 299 39.37 2.49 24.22
CA HIS A 299 38.65 3.19 25.29
C HIS A 299 37.24 2.65 25.55
N LEU A 300 36.61 1.98 24.59
CA LEU A 300 35.28 1.39 24.74
C LEU A 300 35.30 -0.04 25.34
N THR A 301 36.42 -0.73 25.26
CA THR A 301 36.54 -2.16 25.66
C THR A 301 37.30 -2.41 26.94
N LEU A 302 38.00 -1.41 27.50
CA LEU A 302 38.65 -1.55 28.80
C LEU A 302 37.64 -1.30 29.91
N PRO A 303 37.41 -2.27 30.85
CA PRO A 303 36.64 -2.00 32.05
C PRO A 303 37.34 -0.90 32.84
N THR A 304 36.61 0.14 33.20
CA THR A 304 37.08 1.09 34.21
C THR A 304 37.24 0.35 35.52
N THR A 305 38.48 0.03 35.88
CA THR A 305 38.86 -0.44 37.21
C THR A 305 38.76 0.71 38.21
#